data_927a829795caae893b22a54a8b7f8236
#
_entry.id   927a829795caae893b22a54a8b7f8236
#
_cell.length_a   1.000
_cell.length_b   1.000
_cell.length_c   1.000
_cell.angle_alpha   90.00
_cell.angle_beta   90.00
_cell.angle_gamma   90.00
#
_symmetry.space_group_name_H-M   'P 1'
#
loop_
_entity.id
_entity.type
_entity.pdbx_description
1 polymer ?
#
loop_
_entity_poly.entity_id
_entity_poly.type
_entity_poly.pdbx_seq_one_letter_code
_entity_poly.pdbx_strand_id
1 'polypeptide(L)'
;SDVYKRQVTIARYYTPSGRLIQRPYEDGNDLAYYRELYETDRESKMDSLKELRPKFKTKSGRTVYGGGGITPDIYIPFKSTINIETAKVLRNPKRPFFNFTSKRAVNYKDKFDSFDEFKRGWDVPDSLFKSFLDHLESDSIDVVRDSLSRDIDYISNRIKSELAGSIWGKNESTNLRLLMD
;
A
#
# COMPACT_ATOMS: atom_id res chain seq x y z
N SER A 1 8.05 35.08 7.03
CA SER A 1 9.45 34.66 7.27
C SER A 1 9.44 33.16 7.52
N ASP A 2 9.62 32.39 6.43
CA ASP A 2 9.66 30.92 6.51
C ASP A 2 11.00 30.52 7.11
N VAL A 3 10.97 30.11 8.37
CA VAL A 3 12.11 29.46 9.02
C VAL A 3 12.20 28.05 8.46
N TYR A 4 13.04 27.82 7.46
CA TYR A 4 13.36 26.49 6.98
C TYR A 4 14.05 25.70 8.09
N LYS A 5 13.33 24.74 8.66
CA LYS A 5 13.95 23.79 9.59
C LYS A 5 14.82 22.86 8.77
N ARG A 6 16.14 23.03 8.84
CA ARG A 6 17.11 22.11 8.26
C ARG A 6 17.41 21.03 9.30
N GLN A 7 17.22 19.77 8.92
CA GLN A 7 17.63 18.63 9.71
C GLN A 7 19.03 18.19 9.26
N VAL A 8 19.98 18.17 10.19
CA VAL A 8 21.36 17.75 9.93
C VAL A 8 21.63 16.47 10.71
N THR A 9 22.18 15.46 10.04
CA THR A 9 22.60 14.21 10.70
C THR A 9 23.89 14.46 11.48
N ILE A 10 23.84 14.31 12.80
CA ILE A 10 24.98 14.56 13.70
C ILE A 10 25.62 13.29 14.25
N ALA A 11 25.00 12.10 14.05
CA ALA A 11 25.49 10.84 14.56
C ALA A 11 25.10 9.68 13.64
N ARG A 12 25.86 8.58 13.73
CA ARG A 12 25.57 7.32 13.04
C ARG A 12 25.21 6.26 14.06
N TYR A 13 24.17 5.48 13.76
CA TYR A 13 23.73 4.38 14.62
C TYR A 13 24.25 3.05 14.10
N TYR A 14 24.76 2.25 15.02
CA TYR A 14 25.25 0.91 14.74
C TYR A 14 24.46 -0.12 15.53
N THR A 15 24.22 -1.28 14.92
CA THR A 15 23.64 -2.42 15.63
C THR A 15 24.67 -2.98 16.64
N PRO A 16 24.25 -3.80 17.62
CA PRO A 16 25.19 -4.50 18.53
C PRO A 16 26.24 -5.36 17.81
N SER A 17 26.01 -5.74 16.55
CA SER A 17 26.99 -6.44 15.71
C SER A 17 27.98 -5.50 15.01
N GLY A 18 27.91 -4.20 15.22
CA GLY A 18 28.78 -3.20 14.58
C GLY A 18 28.32 -2.75 13.20
N ARG A 19 27.18 -3.24 12.70
CA ARG A 19 26.65 -2.87 11.40
C ARG A 19 26.00 -1.47 11.43
N LEU A 20 26.40 -0.59 10.52
CA LEU A 20 25.72 0.70 10.31
C LEU A 20 24.32 0.47 9.75
N ILE A 21 23.31 1.05 10.38
CA ILE A 21 21.91 0.92 9.96
C ILE A 21 21.52 1.85 8.79
N GLN A 22 22.29 2.90 8.58
CA GLN A 22 22.05 3.86 7.52
C GLN A 22 22.70 3.41 6.21
N ARG A 23 22.00 3.60 5.11
CA ARG A 23 22.59 3.44 3.78
C ARG A 23 23.52 4.62 3.48
N PRO A 24 24.55 4.42 2.63
CA PRO A 24 25.34 5.53 2.12
C PRO A 24 24.43 6.58 1.49
N TYR A 25 24.67 7.83 1.85
CA TYR A 25 23.96 8.97 1.31
C TYR A 25 25.00 9.90 0.72
N GLU A 26 24.87 10.21 -0.57
CA GLU A 26 25.70 11.17 -1.26
C GLU A 26 24.94 12.50 -1.35
N ASP A 27 25.55 13.57 -0.86
CA ASP A 27 24.96 14.89 -0.88
C ASP A 27 24.56 15.30 -2.31
N GLY A 28 23.31 15.71 -2.47
CA GLY A 28 22.75 16.16 -3.75
C GLY A 28 22.12 15.05 -4.61
N ASN A 29 22.11 13.78 -4.16
CA ASN A 29 21.54 12.68 -4.92
C ASN A 29 20.32 12.01 -4.25
N ASP A 30 19.42 12.81 -3.71
CA ASP A 30 18.20 12.35 -3.04
C ASP A 30 17.36 11.43 -3.93
N LEU A 31 17.24 11.77 -5.22
CA LEU A 31 16.45 11.01 -6.18
C LEU A 31 16.99 9.59 -6.38
N ALA A 32 18.31 9.42 -6.46
CA ALA A 32 18.90 8.09 -6.59
C ALA A 32 18.71 7.26 -5.33
N TYR A 33 18.81 7.88 -4.15
CA TYR A 33 18.57 7.23 -2.87
C TYR A 33 17.15 6.66 -2.76
N TYR A 34 16.14 7.42 -3.19
CA TYR A 34 14.75 6.96 -3.19
C TYR A 34 14.44 6.01 -4.34
N ARG A 35 15.00 6.24 -5.54
CA ARG A 35 14.77 5.39 -6.71
C ARG A 35 15.18 3.94 -6.48
N GLU A 36 16.30 3.70 -5.82
CA GLU A 36 16.77 2.36 -5.45
C GLU A 36 15.77 1.59 -4.57
N LEU A 37 14.94 2.29 -3.77
CA LEU A 37 13.90 1.67 -2.94
C LEU A 37 12.75 1.08 -3.77
N TYR A 38 12.50 1.62 -4.95
CA TYR A 38 11.36 1.27 -5.81
C TYR A 38 11.77 0.45 -7.06
N GLU A 39 13.07 0.11 -7.20
CA GLU A 39 13.51 -0.73 -8.30
C GLU A 39 12.92 -2.15 -8.17
N THR A 40 12.28 -2.62 -9.26
CA THR A 40 11.65 -3.95 -9.34
C THR A 40 12.67 -5.08 -9.34
N ASP A 41 13.90 -4.84 -9.82
CA ASP A 41 15.00 -5.83 -9.89
C ASP A 41 15.88 -5.87 -8.63
N ARG A 42 15.38 -5.29 -7.53
CA ARG A 42 16.16 -5.18 -6.29
C ARG A 42 16.57 -6.53 -5.73
N GLU A 43 15.75 -7.57 -5.92
CA GLU A 43 16.01 -8.92 -5.42
C GLU A 43 17.24 -9.55 -6.06
N SER A 44 17.32 -9.54 -7.40
CA SER A 44 18.46 -10.09 -8.13
C SER A 44 19.75 -9.31 -7.89
N LYS A 45 19.66 -7.98 -7.80
CA LYS A 45 20.79 -7.11 -7.46
C LYS A 45 21.26 -7.29 -6.02
N MET A 46 20.33 -7.50 -5.06
CA MET A 46 20.70 -7.67 -3.66
C MET A 46 21.47 -8.94 -3.39
N ASP A 47 21.13 -10.06 -4.02
CA ASP A 47 21.86 -11.31 -3.82
C ASP A 47 23.27 -11.24 -4.42
N SER A 48 23.42 -10.65 -5.59
CA SER A 48 24.72 -10.44 -6.22
C SER A 48 25.62 -9.47 -5.46
N LEU A 49 25.04 -8.48 -4.78
CA LEU A 49 25.78 -7.49 -4.00
C LEU A 49 26.05 -7.92 -2.55
N LYS A 50 25.34 -8.93 -2.03
CA LYS A 50 25.54 -9.41 -0.65
C LYS A 50 26.99 -9.86 -0.41
N GLU A 51 27.59 -10.55 -1.36
CA GLU A 51 28.96 -11.07 -1.21
C GLU A 51 30.03 -9.99 -1.16
N LEU A 52 29.76 -8.85 -1.77
CA LEU A 52 30.68 -7.70 -1.82
C LEU A 52 30.56 -6.79 -0.57
N ARG A 53 29.55 -7.02 0.27
CA ARG A 53 29.29 -6.18 1.45
C ARG A 53 30.05 -6.65 2.68
N PRO A 54 30.40 -5.71 3.61
CA PRO A 54 31.00 -6.08 4.90
C PRO A 54 30.12 -7.06 5.66
N LYS A 55 30.70 -8.15 6.14
CA LYS A 55 30.02 -9.19 6.91
C LYS A 55 30.22 -8.95 8.41
N PHE A 56 29.14 -9.02 9.16
CA PHE A 56 29.11 -8.91 10.62
C PHE A 56 28.45 -10.14 11.22
N LYS A 57 28.73 -10.44 12.48
CA LYS A 57 28.07 -11.55 13.20
C LYS A 57 27.23 -11.02 14.34
N THR A 58 26.01 -11.53 14.45
CA THR A 58 25.16 -11.29 15.62
C THR A 58 25.69 -12.05 16.83
N LYS A 59 25.19 -11.74 18.03
CA LYS A 59 25.52 -12.49 19.24
C LYS A 59 25.17 -13.99 19.15
N SER A 60 24.15 -14.33 18.34
CA SER A 60 23.76 -15.73 18.05
C SER A 60 24.58 -16.38 16.92
N GLY A 61 25.63 -15.74 16.43
CA GLY A 61 26.50 -16.28 15.38
C GLY A 61 25.97 -16.11 13.93
N ARG A 62 24.77 -15.56 13.73
CA ARG A 62 24.19 -15.34 12.39
C ARG A 62 24.97 -14.26 11.65
N THR A 63 25.30 -14.54 10.38
CA THR A 63 25.93 -13.55 9.50
C THR A 63 24.89 -12.53 9.00
N VAL A 64 25.24 -11.24 9.12
CA VAL A 64 24.45 -10.11 8.58
C VAL A 64 25.35 -9.20 7.77
N TYR A 65 24.77 -8.53 6.78
CA TYR A 65 25.52 -7.73 5.82
C TYR A 65 25.33 -6.23 6.09
N GLY A 66 26.39 -5.44 5.97
CA GLY A 66 26.40 -3.99 6.11
C GLY A 66 26.43 -3.26 4.76
N GLY A 67 26.60 -1.94 4.78
CA GLY A 67 26.78 -1.11 3.60
C GLY A 67 25.49 -0.78 2.81
N GLY A 68 24.38 -1.44 3.11
CA GLY A 68 23.09 -1.22 2.43
C GLY A 68 21.93 -0.93 3.39
N GLY A 69 22.22 -0.49 4.60
CA GLY A 69 21.22 -0.36 5.66
C GLY A 69 20.88 -1.73 6.27
N ILE A 70 19.66 -1.88 6.76
CA ILE A 70 19.15 -3.17 7.26
C ILE A 70 18.58 -3.96 6.07
N THR A 71 19.26 -5.05 5.75
CA THR A 71 18.82 -5.95 4.68
C THR A 71 17.94 -7.05 5.28
N PRO A 72 16.74 -7.29 4.76
CA PRO A 72 15.88 -8.38 5.20
C PRO A 72 16.48 -9.75 4.84
N ASP A 73 16.20 -10.76 5.64
CA ASP A 73 16.62 -12.15 5.37
C ASP A 73 15.75 -12.77 4.27
N ILE A 74 14.45 -12.41 4.26
CA ILE A 74 13.47 -12.85 3.26
C ILE A 74 12.89 -11.60 2.62
N TYR A 75 13.04 -11.51 1.30
CA TYR A 75 12.44 -10.44 0.52
C TYR A 75 11.14 -10.94 -0.09
N ILE A 76 10.05 -10.24 0.20
CA ILE A 76 8.75 -10.47 -0.42
C ILE A 76 8.51 -9.33 -1.40
N PRO A 77 8.62 -9.58 -2.72
CA PRO A 77 8.40 -8.54 -3.71
C PRO A 77 6.94 -8.07 -3.67
N PHE A 78 6.75 -6.77 -3.78
CA PHE A 78 5.41 -6.21 -3.97
C PHE A 78 4.93 -6.57 -5.38
N LYS A 79 4.05 -7.55 -5.47
CA LYS A 79 3.34 -7.87 -6.72
C LYS A 79 1.99 -7.17 -6.66
N SER A 80 1.81 -6.19 -7.52
CA SER A 80 0.46 -5.65 -7.73
C SER A 80 -0.39 -6.72 -8.39
N THR A 81 -1.42 -7.18 -7.72
CA THR A 81 -2.39 -8.15 -8.24
C THR A 81 -3.47 -7.49 -9.08
N ILE A 82 -3.56 -6.16 -9.04
CA ILE A 82 -4.57 -5.38 -9.76
C ILE A 82 -4.03 -4.87 -11.10
N ASN A 83 -4.91 -4.77 -12.09
CA ASN A 83 -4.56 -4.23 -13.38
C ASN A 83 -4.40 -2.69 -13.35
N ILE A 84 -3.86 -2.14 -14.45
CA ILE A 84 -3.56 -0.71 -14.55
C ILE A 84 -4.81 0.18 -14.49
N GLU A 85 -5.95 -0.31 -15.00
CA GLU A 85 -7.22 0.43 -14.98
C GLU A 85 -7.76 0.57 -13.56
N THR A 86 -7.71 -0.50 -12.78
CA THR A 86 -8.05 -0.47 -11.35
C THR A 86 -7.12 0.47 -10.57
N ALA A 87 -5.83 0.45 -10.88
CA ALA A 87 -4.87 1.36 -10.27
C ALA A 87 -5.15 2.84 -10.61
N LYS A 88 -5.58 3.15 -11.83
CA LYS A 88 -6.04 4.50 -12.23
C LYS A 88 -7.23 4.96 -11.40
N VAL A 89 -8.24 4.10 -11.22
CA VAL A 89 -9.43 4.40 -10.40
C VAL A 89 -9.04 4.68 -8.95
N LEU A 90 -8.15 3.86 -8.36
CA LEU A 90 -7.69 4.03 -6.99
C LEU A 90 -6.94 5.35 -6.74
N ARG A 91 -6.14 5.77 -7.72
CA ARG A 91 -5.32 6.99 -7.64
C ARG A 91 -6.04 8.24 -8.14
N ASN A 92 -7.29 8.10 -8.61
CA ASN A 92 -8.04 9.21 -9.19
C ASN A 92 -8.32 10.30 -8.12
N PRO A 93 -7.96 11.57 -8.37
CA PRO A 93 -8.18 12.66 -7.42
C PRO A 93 -9.65 12.92 -7.09
N LYS A 94 -10.58 12.50 -7.96
CA LYS A 94 -12.03 12.55 -7.70
C LYS A 94 -12.49 11.55 -6.64
N ARG A 95 -11.62 10.65 -6.15
CA ARG A 95 -11.91 9.66 -5.09
C ARG A 95 -13.20 8.85 -5.36
N PRO A 96 -13.33 8.18 -6.50
CA PRO A 96 -14.60 7.61 -6.95
C PRO A 96 -15.20 6.58 -5.98
N PHE A 97 -14.39 5.74 -5.35
CA PHE A 97 -14.87 4.80 -4.34
C PHE A 97 -15.57 5.50 -3.18
N PHE A 98 -14.94 6.53 -2.63
CA PHE A 98 -15.51 7.31 -1.53
C PHE A 98 -16.81 8.03 -1.95
N ASN A 99 -16.80 8.70 -3.09
CA ASN A 99 -17.97 9.45 -3.58
C ASN A 99 -19.15 8.51 -3.89
N PHE A 100 -18.86 7.33 -4.43
CA PHE A 100 -19.87 6.33 -4.70
C PHE A 100 -20.51 5.77 -3.42
N THR A 101 -19.69 5.42 -2.43
CA THR A 101 -20.13 4.76 -1.20
C THR A 101 -20.76 5.73 -0.20
N SER A 102 -20.23 6.94 -0.06
CA SER A 102 -20.78 7.93 0.88
C SER A 102 -22.23 8.31 0.56
N LYS A 103 -22.56 8.47 -0.73
CA LYS A 103 -23.94 8.73 -1.16
C LYS A 103 -24.91 7.58 -0.86
N ARG A 104 -24.40 6.36 -0.74
CA ARG A 104 -25.19 5.13 -0.53
C ARG A 104 -25.18 4.64 0.91
N ALA A 105 -24.30 5.16 1.75
CA ALA A 105 -24.16 4.74 3.16
C ALA A 105 -25.47 4.79 3.93
N VAL A 106 -26.30 5.82 3.68
CA VAL A 106 -27.62 5.97 4.32
C VAL A 106 -28.53 4.77 4.04
N ASN A 107 -28.49 4.22 2.83
CA ASN A 107 -29.34 3.08 2.45
C ASN A 107 -28.90 1.74 3.07
N TYR A 108 -27.68 1.69 3.63
CA TYR A 108 -27.09 0.49 4.21
C TYR A 108 -26.97 0.57 5.73
N LYS A 109 -27.01 1.79 6.31
CA LYS A 109 -26.82 2.01 7.75
C LYS A 109 -27.81 1.21 8.61
N ASP A 110 -29.07 1.16 8.18
CA ASP A 110 -30.15 0.53 8.94
C ASP A 110 -30.40 -0.93 8.53
N LYS A 111 -29.57 -1.50 7.64
CA LYS A 111 -29.72 -2.90 7.19
C LYS A 111 -28.96 -3.90 8.05
N PHE A 112 -28.07 -3.43 8.90
CA PHE A 112 -27.21 -4.27 9.72
C PHE A 112 -27.21 -3.75 11.16
N ASP A 113 -27.41 -4.65 12.11
CA ASP A 113 -27.42 -4.31 13.53
C ASP A 113 -26.00 -3.97 14.06
N SER A 114 -24.97 -4.50 13.39
CA SER A 114 -23.58 -4.30 13.79
C SER A 114 -22.59 -4.38 12.61
N PHE A 115 -21.38 -3.84 12.83
CA PHE A 115 -20.29 -4.00 11.89
C PHE A 115 -19.88 -5.46 11.70
N ASP A 116 -19.95 -6.30 12.74
CA ASP A 116 -19.60 -7.71 12.66
C ASP A 116 -20.58 -8.49 11.78
N GLU A 117 -21.85 -8.18 11.81
CA GLU A 117 -22.84 -8.74 10.91
C GLU A 117 -22.56 -8.34 9.46
N PHE A 118 -22.34 -7.04 9.19
CA PHE A 118 -21.96 -6.55 7.87
C PHE A 118 -20.69 -7.22 7.34
N LYS A 119 -19.68 -7.35 8.19
CA LYS A 119 -18.38 -7.91 7.82
C LYS A 119 -18.50 -9.37 7.36
N ARG A 120 -19.27 -10.20 8.08
CA ARG A 120 -19.37 -11.64 7.86
C ARG A 120 -20.51 -12.05 6.91
N GLY A 121 -21.59 -11.30 6.93
CA GLY A 121 -22.86 -11.70 6.30
C GLY A 121 -23.17 -10.97 4.99
N TRP A 122 -22.36 -9.97 4.59
CA TRP A 122 -22.68 -9.20 3.40
C TRP A 122 -21.51 -9.10 2.44
N ASP A 123 -21.81 -9.40 1.19
CA ASP A 123 -20.92 -9.18 0.06
C ASP A 123 -21.53 -8.19 -0.92
N VAL A 124 -20.69 -7.54 -1.69
CA VAL A 124 -21.11 -6.56 -2.70
C VAL A 124 -21.83 -7.31 -3.83
N PRO A 125 -23.12 -7.08 -4.03
CA PRO A 125 -23.83 -7.72 -5.13
C PRO A 125 -23.40 -7.19 -6.50
N ASP A 126 -23.51 -8.01 -7.54
CA ASP A 126 -23.17 -7.64 -8.91
C ASP A 126 -23.85 -6.37 -9.39
N SER A 127 -25.08 -6.11 -8.94
CA SER A 127 -25.82 -4.90 -9.25
C SER A 127 -25.14 -3.64 -8.70
N LEU A 128 -24.53 -3.74 -7.51
CA LEU A 128 -23.79 -2.63 -6.92
C LEU A 128 -22.46 -2.40 -7.64
N PHE A 129 -21.78 -3.49 -8.03
CA PHE A 129 -20.57 -3.39 -8.85
C PHE A 129 -20.86 -2.72 -10.21
N LYS A 130 -21.92 -3.14 -10.91
CA LYS A 130 -22.36 -2.50 -12.17
C LYS A 130 -22.68 -1.02 -11.97
N SER A 131 -23.41 -0.68 -10.91
CA SER A 131 -23.68 0.72 -10.54
C SER A 131 -22.41 1.53 -10.26
N PHE A 132 -21.36 0.90 -9.76
CA PHE A 132 -20.06 1.56 -9.60
C PHE A 132 -19.41 1.86 -10.94
N LEU A 133 -19.45 0.93 -11.89
CA LEU A 133 -18.94 1.18 -13.25
C LEU A 133 -19.69 2.33 -13.95
N ASP A 134 -21.02 2.38 -13.81
CA ASP A 134 -21.84 3.48 -14.33
C ASP A 134 -21.51 4.82 -13.67
N HIS A 135 -21.19 4.78 -12.37
CA HIS A 135 -20.72 5.97 -11.64
C HIS A 135 -19.39 6.50 -12.18
N LEU A 136 -18.44 5.61 -12.50
CA LEU A 136 -17.17 6.02 -13.10
C LEU A 136 -17.38 6.76 -14.44
N GLU A 137 -18.29 6.25 -15.28
CA GLU A 137 -18.63 6.90 -16.55
C GLU A 137 -19.32 8.25 -16.33
N SER A 138 -20.27 8.32 -15.40
CA SER A 138 -20.96 9.58 -15.08
C SER A 138 -20.03 10.68 -14.58
N ASP A 139 -18.97 10.28 -13.87
CA ASP A 139 -17.92 11.18 -13.37
C ASP A 139 -16.83 11.46 -14.43
N SER A 140 -17.01 10.98 -15.67
CA SER A 140 -16.04 11.12 -16.77
C SER A 140 -14.66 10.58 -16.40
N ILE A 141 -14.63 9.42 -15.76
CA ILE A 141 -13.41 8.67 -15.48
C ILE A 141 -13.26 7.63 -16.58
N ASP A 142 -12.33 7.88 -17.49
CA ASP A 142 -12.07 7.01 -18.63
C ASP A 142 -11.37 5.72 -18.18
N VAL A 143 -12.07 4.58 -18.31
CA VAL A 143 -11.61 3.25 -17.93
C VAL A 143 -12.17 2.18 -18.86
N VAL A 144 -11.42 1.11 -19.02
CA VAL A 144 -11.85 -0.06 -19.77
C VAL A 144 -12.62 -1.01 -18.83
N ARG A 145 -13.96 -1.11 -18.99
CA ARG A 145 -14.85 -1.90 -18.13
C ARG A 145 -14.43 -3.37 -18.01
N ASP A 146 -14.05 -4.00 -19.12
CA ASP A 146 -13.63 -5.40 -19.14
C ASP A 146 -12.37 -5.64 -18.29
N SER A 147 -11.48 -4.64 -18.26
CA SER A 147 -10.29 -4.70 -17.40
C SER A 147 -10.65 -4.58 -15.92
N LEU A 148 -11.60 -3.73 -15.56
CA LEU A 148 -12.09 -3.63 -14.19
C LEU A 148 -12.81 -4.89 -13.75
N SER A 149 -13.54 -5.55 -14.66
CA SER A 149 -14.24 -6.81 -14.36
C SER A 149 -13.30 -7.96 -14.00
N ARG A 150 -12.05 -7.92 -14.44
CA ARG A 150 -11.02 -8.90 -14.02
C ARG A 150 -10.60 -8.75 -12.56
N ASP A 151 -10.76 -7.56 -12.00
CA ASP A 151 -10.44 -7.25 -10.61
C ASP A 151 -11.72 -7.09 -9.76
N ILE A 152 -12.80 -7.76 -10.13
CA ILE A 152 -14.12 -7.62 -9.48
C ILE A 152 -14.03 -7.87 -7.97
N ASP A 153 -13.30 -8.89 -7.55
CA ASP A 153 -13.14 -9.21 -6.13
C ASP A 153 -12.45 -8.08 -5.37
N TYR A 154 -11.36 -7.56 -5.92
CA TYR A 154 -10.64 -6.44 -5.33
C TYR A 154 -11.50 -5.17 -5.25
N ILE A 155 -12.20 -4.83 -6.35
CA ILE A 155 -13.06 -3.64 -6.41
C ILE A 155 -14.23 -3.77 -5.45
N SER A 156 -14.86 -4.95 -5.39
CA SER A 156 -15.96 -5.23 -4.47
C SER A 156 -15.52 -5.12 -3.01
N ASN A 157 -14.38 -5.69 -2.68
CA ASN A 157 -13.77 -5.56 -1.37
C ASN A 157 -13.46 -4.09 -1.02
N ARG A 158 -12.99 -3.33 -2.01
CA ARG A 158 -12.76 -1.90 -1.83
C ARG A 158 -14.06 -1.13 -1.59
N ILE A 159 -15.13 -1.42 -2.34
CA ILE A 159 -16.46 -0.85 -2.12
C ILE A 159 -16.97 -1.19 -0.72
N LYS A 160 -16.87 -2.46 -0.32
CA LYS A 160 -17.28 -2.92 1.03
C LYS A 160 -16.54 -2.16 2.13
N SER A 161 -15.23 -2.01 2.02
CA SER A 161 -14.42 -1.31 3.01
C SER A 161 -14.70 0.19 3.08
N GLU A 162 -14.90 0.87 1.94
CA GLU A 162 -15.25 2.29 1.92
C GLU A 162 -16.68 2.54 2.43
N LEU A 163 -17.61 1.61 2.16
CA LEU A 163 -18.96 1.66 2.70
C LEU A 163 -18.96 1.51 4.23
N ALA A 164 -18.20 0.55 4.75
CA ALA A 164 -17.99 0.40 6.19
C ALA A 164 -17.40 1.66 6.81
N GLY A 165 -16.42 2.27 6.17
CA GLY A 165 -15.84 3.54 6.62
C GLY A 165 -16.82 4.69 6.66
N SER A 166 -17.78 4.72 5.73
CA SER A 166 -18.83 5.74 5.67
C SER A 166 -19.91 5.55 6.71
N ILE A 167 -20.15 4.32 7.20
CA ILE A 167 -21.20 3.99 8.17
C ILE A 167 -20.65 3.98 9.61
N TRP A 168 -19.54 3.26 9.85
CA TRP A 168 -19.00 3.01 11.19
C TRP A 168 -17.69 3.73 11.49
N GLY A 169 -16.99 4.21 10.47
CA GLY A 169 -15.77 4.99 10.65
C GLY A 169 -14.50 4.35 10.04
N LYS A 170 -13.40 5.10 10.15
CA LYS A 170 -12.13 4.76 9.47
C LYS A 170 -11.50 3.46 9.98
N ASN A 171 -11.68 3.14 11.26
CA ASN A 171 -11.08 1.93 11.85
C ASN A 171 -11.67 0.67 11.23
N GLU A 172 -12.98 0.64 11.04
CA GLU A 172 -13.73 -0.46 10.45
C GLU A 172 -13.38 -0.66 8.98
N SER A 173 -13.23 0.44 8.22
CA SER A 173 -12.69 0.40 6.87
C SER A 173 -11.29 -0.22 6.81
N THR A 174 -10.42 0.16 7.75
CA THR A 174 -9.05 -0.37 7.82
C THR A 174 -9.04 -1.84 8.20
N ASN A 175 -9.87 -2.25 9.18
CA ASN A 175 -10.01 -3.65 9.57
C ASN A 175 -10.41 -4.54 8.40
N LEU A 176 -11.38 -4.12 7.59
CA LEU A 176 -11.77 -4.88 6.39
C LEU A 176 -10.63 -5.00 5.39
N ARG A 177 -9.89 -3.91 5.13
CA ARG A 177 -8.76 -3.95 4.19
C ARG A 177 -7.66 -4.91 4.62
N LEU A 178 -7.31 -4.93 5.91
CA LEU A 178 -6.27 -5.81 6.45
C LEU A 178 -6.64 -7.30 6.42
N LEU A 179 -7.92 -7.64 6.29
CA LEU A 179 -8.39 -9.02 6.19
C LEU A 179 -8.46 -9.52 4.74
N MET A 180 -8.32 -8.61 3.78
CA MET A 180 -8.47 -8.87 2.35
C MET A 180 -7.12 -8.86 1.61
N ASP A 181 -6.04 -8.43 2.28
CA ASP A 181 -4.65 -8.51 1.82
C ASP A 181 -4.02 -9.86 2.25
#